data_169f3719f1459a8b53e59ff9e61f1dbe
#
_entry.id   169f3719f1459a8b53e59ff9e61f1dbe
#
_cell.length_a   1.000
_cell.length_b   1.000
_cell.length_c   1.000
_cell.angle_alpha   90.00
_cell.angle_beta   90.00
_cell.angle_gamma   90.00
#
_symmetry.space_group_name_H-M   'P 1'
#
loop_
_entity.id
_entity.type
_entity.pdbx_description
1 polymer ?
#
loop_
_entity_poly.entity_id
_entity_poly.type
_entity_poly.pdbx_seq_one_letter_code
_entity_poly.pdbx_strand_id
1 'polypeptide(L)'
;MQELERVDGQELNTTEEKTDVYIDSIHESISNYCIDHDLEIKDIYTFDQQRWNSVLLYIYKQVFKPCKKDGVTRRYNEKSNIDYSDKELLENVCNIYISMCYEYSKEVSVLGFSKMTGITLDTLYQWLNNPEIDRGSSEIIFHAITGRKKERVR
;
A
#
# COMPACT_ATOMS: atom_id res chain seq x y z
N MET A 1 -24.96 18.74 2.42
CA MET A 1 -24.18 18.68 2.09
C MET A 1 -23.71 18.53 2.03
N GLN A 2 -23.76 18.66 2.26
CA GLN A 2 -23.06 18.65 1.99
C GLN A 2 -22.47 18.47 2.19
N GLU A 3 -22.42 18.53 2.62
CA GLU A 3 -21.60 18.46 2.62
C GLU A 3 -21.14 18.03 2.86
N LEU A 4 -21.39 17.95 3.26
CA LEU A 4 -20.65 17.62 3.33
C LEU A 4 -20.30 17.25 3.30
N GLU A 5 -20.57 17.38 3.55
CA GLU A 5 -19.90 17.18 3.37
C GLU A 5 -19.50 17.00 3.49
N ARG A 6 -19.74 17.10 3.83
CA ARG A 6 -19.04 17.12 3.80
C ARG A 6 -18.70 16.80 3.91
N VAL A 7 -19.25 16.89 4.26
CA VAL A 7 -18.58 16.72 3.99
C VAL A 7 -18.44 16.30 3.75
N ASP A 8 -19.02 16.00 3.77
CA ASP A 8 -18.53 15.73 3.38
C ASP A 8 -18.12 15.43 3.53
N GLY A 9 -18.40 14.94 3.56
CA GLY A 9 -17.64 14.95 3.72
C GLY A 9 -17.04 14.98 4.34
N GLN A 10 -17.63 14.93 4.97
CA GLN A 10 -16.69 14.98 5.53
C GLN A 10 -15.80 14.18 5.28
N GLU A 11 -15.75 14.17 4.65
CA GLU A 11 -14.80 13.52 4.20
C GLU A 11 -13.75 13.18 5.05
N LEU A 12 -12.80 12.30 4.65
CA LEU A 12 -11.65 11.89 5.42
C LEU A 12 -10.61 12.97 5.32
N ASN A 13 -10.30 13.59 6.43
CA ASN A 13 -9.39 14.72 6.43
C ASN A 13 -8.10 14.45 7.15
N THR A 14 -8.07 13.49 8.06
CA THR A 14 -6.85 13.23 8.82
C THR A 14 -6.12 12.04 8.25
N THR A 15 -4.81 12.06 8.45
CA THR A 15 -3.98 10.93 8.03
C THR A 15 -4.40 9.66 8.75
N GLU A 16 -4.78 9.80 10.02
CA GLU A 16 -5.21 8.65 10.80
C GLU A 16 -6.45 8.01 10.20
N GLU A 17 -7.42 8.83 9.80
CA GLU A 17 -8.65 8.33 9.20
C GLU A 17 -8.35 7.63 7.87
N LYS A 18 -7.48 8.23 7.06
CA LYS A 18 -7.11 7.61 5.79
C LYS A 18 -6.40 6.29 6.02
N THR A 19 -5.54 6.24 7.03
CA THR A 19 -4.84 5.00 7.36
C THR A 19 -5.81 3.91 7.73
N ASP A 20 -6.82 4.24 8.55
CA ASP A 20 -7.81 3.26 8.95
C ASP A 20 -8.58 2.71 7.77
N VAL A 21 -8.91 3.57 6.80
CA VAL A 21 -9.60 3.11 5.61
C VAL A 21 -8.72 2.16 4.81
N TYR A 22 -7.42 2.46 4.69
CA TYR A 22 -6.52 1.54 3.99
C TYR A 22 -6.45 0.20 4.70
N ILE A 23 -6.36 0.20 6.04
CA ILE A 23 -6.30 -1.05 6.80
C ILE A 23 -7.55 -1.89 6.51
N ASP A 24 -8.71 -1.28 6.63
CA ASP A 24 -9.97 -2.00 6.44
C ASP A 24 -10.10 -2.51 5.00
N SER A 25 -9.73 -1.67 4.04
CA SER A 25 -9.85 -2.04 2.63
C SER A 25 -8.90 -3.16 2.28
N ILE A 26 -7.70 -3.15 2.84
CA ILE A 26 -6.74 -4.21 2.58
C ILE A 26 -7.24 -5.53 3.16
N HIS A 27 -7.75 -5.51 4.39
CA HIS A 27 -8.30 -6.72 4.99
C HIS A 27 -9.46 -7.26 4.17
N GLU A 28 -10.34 -6.38 3.74
CA GLU A 28 -11.47 -6.79 2.92
C GLU A 28 -11.00 -7.37 1.60
N SER A 29 -9.96 -6.79 1.03
CA SER A 29 -9.42 -7.25 -0.24
C SER A 29 -8.86 -8.67 -0.11
N ILE A 30 -8.17 -8.96 0.98
CA ILE A 30 -7.64 -10.30 1.21
C ILE A 30 -8.79 -11.30 1.35
N SER A 31 -9.84 -10.93 2.09
CA SER A 31 -11.01 -11.79 2.21
C SER A 31 -11.64 -12.04 0.84
N ASN A 32 -11.76 -11.00 0.04
CA ASN A 32 -12.34 -11.14 -1.30
C ASN A 32 -11.48 -12.01 -2.20
N TYR A 33 -10.17 -11.91 -2.07
CA TYR A 33 -9.28 -12.78 -2.84
C TYR A 33 -9.58 -14.24 -2.51
N CYS A 34 -9.72 -14.54 -1.22
CA CYS A 34 -9.99 -15.91 -0.81
C CYS A 34 -11.33 -16.38 -1.31
N ILE A 35 -12.35 -15.52 -1.25
CA ILE A 35 -13.66 -15.89 -1.74
C ILE A 35 -13.60 -16.18 -3.24
N ASP A 36 -12.94 -15.31 -3.99
CA ASP A 36 -12.88 -15.45 -5.44
C ASP A 36 -12.14 -16.71 -5.87
N HIS A 37 -11.22 -17.17 -5.04
CA HIS A 37 -10.39 -18.34 -5.38
C HIS A 37 -10.79 -19.58 -4.59
N ASP A 38 -11.90 -19.51 -3.86
CA ASP A 38 -12.41 -20.65 -3.10
C ASP A 38 -11.38 -21.14 -2.09
N LEU A 39 -10.82 -20.20 -1.34
CA LEU A 39 -9.77 -20.47 -0.36
C LEU A 39 -10.21 -19.99 1.01
N GLU A 40 -9.53 -20.48 2.03
CA GLU A 40 -9.65 -19.95 3.38
C GLU A 40 -8.45 -19.06 3.66
N ILE A 41 -8.62 -18.17 4.64
CA ILE A 41 -7.54 -17.23 4.98
C ILE A 41 -6.27 -18.00 5.34
N LYS A 42 -6.40 -19.12 6.02
CA LYS A 42 -5.24 -19.88 6.45
C LYS A 42 -4.43 -20.43 5.28
N ASP A 43 -5.04 -20.55 4.11
CA ASP A 43 -4.32 -21.05 2.96
C ASP A 43 -3.23 -20.10 2.49
N ILE A 44 -3.36 -18.81 2.81
CA ILE A 44 -2.38 -17.83 2.39
C ILE A 44 -1.02 -18.11 3.01
N TYR A 45 -1.00 -18.69 4.21
CA TYR A 45 0.27 -19.00 4.87
C TYR A 45 1.14 -19.95 4.06
N THR A 46 0.53 -20.76 3.21
CA THR A 46 1.27 -21.74 2.42
C THR A 46 1.63 -21.24 1.04
N PHE A 47 1.25 -20.02 0.69
CA PHE A 47 1.52 -19.46 -0.63
C PHE A 47 3.02 -19.27 -0.83
N ASP A 48 3.51 -19.65 -2.02
CA ASP A 48 4.86 -19.26 -2.40
C ASP A 48 4.88 -17.79 -2.82
N GLN A 49 6.06 -17.31 -3.17
CA GLN A 49 6.21 -15.90 -3.51
C GLN A 49 5.36 -15.50 -4.69
N GLN A 50 5.23 -16.38 -5.67
CA GLN A 50 4.46 -16.05 -6.87
C GLN A 50 2.99 -15.86 -6.55
N ARG A 51 2.43 -16.75 -5.73
CA ARG A 51 1.03 -16.60 -5.34
C ARG A 51 0.84 -15.41 -4.40
N TRP A 52 1.81 -15.17 -3.53
CA TRP A 52 1.75 -13.99 -2.68
C TRP A 52 1.75 -12.71 -3.52
N ASN A 53 2.57 -12.67 -4.59
CA ASN A 53 2.55 -11.53 -5.48
C ASN A 53 1.18 -11.33 -6.11
N SER A 54 0.49 -12.41 -6.37
CA SER A 54 -0.88 -12.34 -6.90
C SER A 54 -1.83 -11.68 -5.90
N VAL A 55 -1.67 -11.99 -4.62
CA VAL A 55 -2.46 -11.34 -3.58
C VAL A 55 -2.14 -9.84 -3.54
N LEU A 56 -0.86 -9.50 -3.59
CA LEU A 56 -0.46 -8.09 -3.55
C LEU A 56 -1.04 -7.32 -4.73
N LEU A 57 -1.01 -7.92 -5.92
CA LEU A 57 -1.58 -7.27 -7.08
C LEU A 57 -3.09 -7.12 -6.96
N TYR A 58 -3.75 -8.10 -6.38
CA TYR A 58 -5.19 -8.01 -6.14
C TYR A 58 -5.50 -6.84 -5.21
N ILE A 59 -4.71 -6.70 -4.15
CA ILE A 59 -4.87 -5.58 -3.22
C ILE A 59 -4.69 -4.25 -3.98
N TYR A 60 -3.68 -4.18 -4.84
CA TYR A 60 -3.48 -2.97 -5.63
C TYR A 60 -4.73 -2.62 -6.43
N LYS A 61 -5.29 -3.59 -7.12
CA LYS A 61 -6.43 -3.33 -7.97
C LYS A 61 -7.67 -2.94 -7.20
N GLN A 62 -7.82 -3.47 -6.00
CA GLN A 62 -8.99 -3.19 -5.18
C GLN A 62 -8.85 -1.90 -4.38
N VAL A 63 -7.64 -1.58 -3.94
CA VAL A 63 -7.46 -0.56 -2.92
C VAL A 63 -6.69 0.65 -3.42
N PHE A 64 -5.63 0.45 -4.20
CA PHE A 64 -4.68 1.52 -4.49
C PHE A 64 -4.75 2.04 -5.91
N LYS A 65 -5.45 1.37 -6.78
CA LYS A 65 -5.52 1.80 -8.17
C LYS A 65 -6.29 3.09 -8.30
N PRO A 66 -5.74 4.09 -9.01
CA PRO A 66 -6.45 5.36 -9.17
C PRO A 66 -7.76 5.18 -9.93
N CYS A 67 -8.77 5.93 -9.52
CA CYS A 67 -10.04 5.94 -10.22
C CYS A 67 -10.05 6.97 -11.32
N LYS A 68 -10.71 6.64 -12.42
CA LYS A 68 -10.95 7.61 -13.47
C LYS A 68 -12.31 8.24 -13.24
N LYS A 69 -12.34 9.26 -12.44
CA LYS A 69 -13.58 9.95 -12.15
C LYS A 69 -13.84 10.99 -13.21
N ASP A 70 -15.10 11.19 -13.49
CA ASP A 70 -15.55 12.27 -14.38
C ASP A 70 -15.00 12.12 -15.79
N GLY A 71 -14.59 10.93 -16.16
CA GLY A 71 -14.08 10.72 -17.50
C GLY A 71 -12.76 11.38 -17.78
N VAL A 72 -12.16 12.00 -16.78
CA VAL A 72 -10.87 12.66 -16.96
C VAL A 72 -9.76 11.63 -16.96
N THR A 73 -8.92 11.71 -17.97
CA THR A 73 -7.79 10.82 -18.07
C THR A 73 -6.69 11.30 -17.13
N ARG A 74 -6.31 10.45 -16.21
CA ARG A 74 -5.21 10.78 -15.33
C ARG A 74 -3.90 10.68 -16.08
N ARG A 75 -2.87 11.32 -15.53
CA ARG A 75 -1.57 11.16 -16.11
C ARG A 75 -1.25 9.66 -16.12
N TYR A 76 -0.81 9.22 -17.26
CA TYR A 76 -0.64 7.79 -17.47
C TYR A 76 0.42 7.17 -16.58
N ASN A 77 1.29 7.99 -15.98
CA ASN A 77 2.32 7.46 -15.10
C ASN A 77 1.90 7.43 -13.63
N GLU A 78 0.65 7.82 -13.35
CA GLU A 78 0.14 7.67 -11.99
C GLU A 78 -0.25 6.23 -11.75
N LYS A 79 0.32 5.63 -10.75
CA LYS A 79 0.07 4.22 -10.46
C LYS A 79 -0.63 3.97 -9.14
N SER A 80 -0.69 4.97 -8.25
CA SER A 80 -1.24 4.78 -6.93
C SER A 80 -2.14 5.95 -6.57
N ASN A 81 -3.14 5.68 -5.73
CA ASN A 81 -4.02 6.74 -5.26
C ASN A 81 -3.54 7.37 -3.95
N ILE A 82 -2.38 6.95 -3.44
CA ILE A 82 -1.85 7.54 -2.22
C ILE A 82 -1.42 8.97 -2.49
N ASP A 83 -1.71 9.85 -1.55
CA ASP A 83 -1.23 11.23 -1.62
C ASP A 83 0.24 11.25 -1.25
N TYR A 84 1.09 11.40 -2.26
CA TYR A 84 2.54 11.34 -2.05
C TYR A 84 3.08 12.49 -1.22
N SER A 85 2.28 13.55 -1.03
CA SER A 85 2.73 14.65 -0.19
C SER A 85 2.49 14.39 1.30
N ASP A 86 1.73 13.36 1.62
CA ASP A 86 1.43 13.02 2.99
C ASP A 86 2.43 11.98 3.48
N LYS A 87 3.51 12.47 4.07
CA LYS A 87 4.62 11.60 4.47
C LYS A 87 4.20 10.62 5.55
N GLU A 88 3.40 11.07 6.48
CA GLU A 88 2.94 10.19 7.56
C GLU A 88 2.08 9.06 7.00
N LEU A 89 1.22 9.38 6.04
CA LEU A 89 0.40 8.35 5.43
C LEU A 89 1.26 7.31 4.72
N LEU A 90 2.29 7.75 4.00
CA LEU A 90 3.20 6.83 3.33
C LEU A 90 3.86 5.89 4.33
N GLU A 91 4.30 6.44 5.44
CA GLU A 91 4.92 5.62 6.48
C GLU A 91 3.93 4.63 7.06
N ASN A 92 2.71 5.10 7.31
CA ASN A 92 1.68 4.22 7.86
C ASN A 92 1.34 3.08 6.92
N VAL A 93 1.23 3.37 5.63
CA VAL A 93 0.94 2.32 4.65
C VAL A 93 2.10 1.33 4.57
N CYS A 94 3.32 1.82 4.66
CA CYS A 94 4.47 0.93 4.68
C CYS A 94 4.42 0.00 5.88
N ASN A 95 4.05 0.52 7.04
CA ASN A 95 3.94 -0.30 8.24
C ASN A 95 2.83 -1.34 8.12
N ILE A 96 1.73 -0.98 7.45
CA ILE A 96 0.67 -1.94 7.19
C ILE A 96 1.22 -3.10 6.35
N TYR A 97 1.98 -2.77 5.31
CA TYR A 97 2.56 -3.80 4.45
C TYR A 97 3.48 -4.73 5.25
N ILE A 98 4.34 -4.14 6.08
CA ILE A 98 5.29 -4.93 6.87
C ILE A 98 4.55 -5.84 7.83
N SER A 99 3.54 -5.30 8.52
CA SER A 99 2.76 -6.10 9.47
C SER A 99 2.05 -7.24 8.77
N MET A 100 1.52 -6.98 7.59
CA MET A 100 0.81 -7.99 6.82
C MET A 100 1.77 -9.11 6.41
N CYS A 101 2.97 -8.75 5.99
CA CYS A 101 3.96 -9.76 5.62
C CYS A 101 4.31 -10.63 6.81
N TYR A 102 4.46 -10.03 7.97
CA TYR A 102 4.74 -10.82 9.17
C TYR A 102 3.56 -11.71 9.53
N GLU A 103 2.36 -11.17 9.40
CA GLU A 103 1.16 -11.94 9.75
C GLU A 103 1.06 -13.21 8.91
N TYR A 104 1.38 -13.13 7.64
CA TYR A 104 1.24 -14.27 6.75
C TYR A 104 2.55 -14.99 6.47
N SER A 105 3.60 -14.66 7.21
CA SER A 105 4.92 -15.30 7.08
C SER A 105 5.51 -15.10 5.71
N LYS A 106 5.40 -13.88 5.20
CA LYS A 106 5.95 -13.53 3.89
C LYS A 106 7.14 -12.62 4.05
N GLU A 107 8.01 -12.65 3.06
CA GLU A 107 9.20 -11.81 3.09
C GLU A 107 8.85 -10.37 2.76
N VAL A 108 9.42 -9.44 3.53
CA VAL A 108 9.24 -8.01 3.30
C VAL A 108 10.23 -7.57 2.22
N SER A 109 9.74 -6.86 1.20
CA SER A 109 10.63 -6.39 0.14
C SER A 109 10.11 -5.09 -0.44
N VAL A 110 11.04 -4.31 -1.01
CA VAL A 110 10.67 -3.07 -1.69
C VAL A 110 9.80 -3.39 -2.89
N LEU A 111 10.13 -4.46 -3.61
CA LEU A 111 9.33 -4.85 -4.76
C LEU A 111 7.90 -5.21 -4.36
N GLY A 112 7.75 -5.94 -3.25
CA GLY A 112 6.42 -6.28 -2.77
C GLY A 112 5.61 -5.05 -2.40
N PHE A 113 6.23 -4.11 -1.73
CA PHE A 113 5.57 -2.86 -1.40
C PHE A 113 5.13 -2.13 -2.66
N SER A 114 5.99 -2.09 -3.68
CA SER A 114 5.65 -1.48 -4.95
C SER A 114 4.46 -2.18 -5.61
N LYS A 115 4.44 -3.50 -5.59
CA LYS A 115 3.34 -4.24 -6.20
C LYS A 115 2.02 -3.97 -5.51
N MET A 116 2.02 -3.89 -4.19
CA MET A 116 0.79 -3.69 -3.45
C MET A 116 0.23 -2.29 -3.63
N THR A 117 1.11 -1.28 -3.59
CA THR A 117 0.65 0.10 -3.56
C THR A 117 0.57 0.75 -4.93
N GLY A 118 1.27 0.22 -5.91
CA GLY A 118 1.36 0.86 -7.20
C GLY A 118 2.40 1.95 -7.28
N ILE A 119 3.10 2.24 -6.19
CA ILE A 119 4.20 3.19 -6.24
C ILE A 119 5.35 2.50 -6.96
N THR A 120 5.79 3.09 -8.08
CA THR A 120 6.79 2.42 -8.90
C THR A 120 8.13 2.37 -8.20
N LEU A 121 8.92 1.36 -8.55
CA LEU A 121 10.27 1.26 -8.01
C LEU A 121 11.09 2.49 -8.33
N ASP A 122 10.94 3.03 -9.53
CA ASP A 122 11.64 4.26 -9.90
C ASP A 122 11.34 5.37 -8.92
N THR A 123 10.07 5.55 -8.59
CA THR A 123 9.67 6.60 -7.67
C THR A 123 10.30 6.38 -6.29
N LEU A 124 10.23 5.13 -5.81
CA LEU A 124 10.78 4.82 -4.49
C LEU A 124 12.28 5.07 -4.44
N TYR A 125 13.00 4.67 -5.47
CA TYR A 125 14.44 4.89 -5.49
C TYR A 125 14.80 6.34 -5.71
N GLN A 126 13.97 7.09 -6.45
CA GLN A 126 14.20 8.53 -6.58
C GLN A 126 14.07 9.22 -5.24
N TRP A 127 13.07 8.84 -4.46
CA TRP A 127 12.91 9.43 -3.14
C TRP A 127 14.11 9.15 -2.25
N LEU A 128 14.62 7.94 -2.33
CA LEU A 128 15.75 7.56 -1.51
C LEU A 128 17.03 8.30 -1.91
N ASN A 129 17.25 8.44 -3.21
CA ASN A 129 18.52 8.92 -3.73
C ASN A 129 18.57 10.42 -3.97
N ASN A 130 17.47 11.13 -3.78
CA ASN A 130 17.43 12.56 -4.05
C ASN A 130 16.97 13.31 -2.82
N PRO A 131 17.92 13.76 -1.99
CA PRO A 131 17.56 14.42 -0.74
C PRO A 131 16.81 15.73 -0.93
N GLU A 132 16.86 16.31 -2.13
CA GLU A 132 16.14 17.54 -2.38
C GLU A 132 14.64 17.31 -2.57
N ILE A 133 14.25 16.11 -2.90
CA ILE A 133 12.83 15.76 -2.91
C ILE A 133 12.47 15.45 -1.47
N ASP A 134 12.05 16.43 -0.75
CA ASP A 134 11.81 16.25 0.67
C ASP A 134 10.68 15.26 0.89
N ARG A 135 11.05 14.03 0.94
CA ARG A 135 10.14 12.94 1.28
C ARG A 135 10.74 12.20 2.45
N GLY A 136 10.77 12.86 3.59
CA GLY A 136 11.34 12.24 4.77
C GLY A 136 10.86 10.82 4.95
N SER A 137 9.62 10.56 4.55
CA SER A 137 9.07 9.22 4.65
C SER A 137 9.75 8.23 3.72
N SER A 138 10.32 8.68 2.61
CA SER A 138 10.93 7.73 1.68
C SER A 138 12.13 7.05 2.33
N GLU A 139 12.92 7.81 3.04
CA GLU A 139 14.05 7.23 3.76
C GLU A 139 13.56 6.29 4.84
N ILE A 140 12.52 6.70 5.55
CA ILE A 140 11.93 5.87 6.59
C ILE A 140 11.42 4.58 6.00
N ILE A 141 10.75 4.66 4.86
CA ILE A 141 10.22 3.47 4.21
C ILE A 141 11.32 2.49 3.87
N PHE A 142 12.42 2.99 3.29
CA PHE A 142 13.50 2.11 2.92
C PHE A 142 14.16 1.51 4.14
N HIS A 143 14.35 2.30 5.19
CA HIS A 143 14.94 1.77 6.42
C HIS A 143 14.02 0.71 7.04
N ALA A 144 12.73 0.97 7.05
CA ALA A 144 11.81 0.01 7.64
C ALA A 144 11.85 -1.32 6.89
N ILE A 145 11.86 -1.26 5.58
CA ILE A 145 11.85 -2.48 4.79
C ILE A 145 13.19 -3.19 4.83
N THR A 146 14.28 -2.48 4.55
CA THR A 146 15.59 -3.10 4.49
C THR A 146 16.12 -3.42 5.86
N GLY A 147 15.81 -2.57 6.85
CA GLY A 147 16.26 -2.83 8.21
C GLY A 147 15.64 -4.08 8.79
N ARG A 148 14.34 -4.26 8.57
CA ARG A 148 13.69 -5.46 9.06
C ARG A 148 14.20 -6.70 8.37
N LYS A 149 14.45 -6.57 7.06
CA LYS A 149 15.01 -7.67 6.32
C LYS A 149 16.39 -8.04 6.86
N LYS A 150 17.19 -7.03 7.17
CA LYS A 150 18.50 -7.27 7.77
C LYS A 150 18.40 -7.95 9.11
N GLU A 151 17.47 -7.50 9.92
CA GLU A 151 17.29 -8.09 11.25
C GLU A 151 16.93 -9.56 11.14
N ARG A 152 16.15 -9.90 10.14
CA ARG A 152 15.76 -11.30 9.97
C ARG A 152 16.93 -12.17 9.54
N VAL A 153 17.85 -11.58 8.83
CA VAL A 153 19.00 -12.34 8.34
C VAL A 153 19.97 -12.67 9.47
N ARG A 154 20.02 -11.81 10.48
CA ARG A 154 20.88 -12.11 11.59
C ARG A 154 20.34 -13.30 12.36
#